data_cf69eef44abbacb38962a4d7ebdbd740
#
_entry.id   cf69eef44abbacb38962a4d7ebdbd740
#
_cell.length_a   1.000
_cell.length_b   1.000
_cell.length_c   1.000
_cell.angle_alpha   90.00
_cell.angle_beta   90.00
_cell.angle_gamma   90.00
#
_symmetry.space_group_name_H-M   'P 1'
#
loop_
_entity.id
_entity.type
_entity.pdbx_description
1 polymer ?
#
loop_
_entity_poly.entity_id
_entity_poly.type
_entity_poly.pdbx_seq_one_letter_code
_entity_poly.pdbx_strand_id
1 'polypeptide(L)'
;MVLSLIKENISYTEEGNIFHFILDDESRPQWSKALDGYLAGIDLQMKRKYAEQREIMTKDAKRKRFVDFVSEVKGVKVDLASGPSGYFAPFADTLTPNDTFIITDACPSVIAAHSAACDKENIYVFDMDLDQSLPFKDESVDIFTGNFFFFFYNYDSLISEVYRCLKPGGRFAVIEIFFDHGCKTYEHLSAQGNIWASFETFVSYCESVGFTNLDSEIINTRKGKISEGDLYPLDDNDCSTDRTIYFEKK
;
A
#
# COMPACT_ATOMS: atom_id res chain seq x y z
N MET A 1 8.77 -20.53 5.12
CA MET A 1 9.42 -19.19 5.22
C MET A 1 8.42 -18.12 5.68
N VAL A 2 7.23 -17.95 5.07
CA VAL A 2 6.26 -16.90 5.47
C VAL A 2 5.82 -17.01 6.93
N LEU A 3 5.60 -18.22 7.46
CA LEU A 3 5.17 -18.43 8.85
C LEU A 3 6.18 -17.88 9.88
N SER A 4 7.47 -17.88 9.57
CA SER A 4 8.48 -17.34 10.49
C SER A 4 8.42 -15.81 10.63
N LEU A 5 7.71 -15.12 9.73
CA LEU A 5 7.52 -13.67 9.76
C LEU A 5 6.38 -13.23 10.68
N ILE A 6 5.43 -14.14 10.97
CA ILE A 6 4.22 -13.84 11.72
C ILE A 6 4.49 -13.90 13.22
N LYS A 7 3.91 -12.96 13.98
CA LYS A 7 3.93 -12.94 15.46
C LYS A 7 3.33 -14.23 16.01
N GLU A 8 3.92 -14.79 17.08
CA GLU A 8 3.50 -16.07 17.66
C GLU A 8 2.12 -16.04 18.34
N ASN A 9 1.69 -14.87 18.78
CA ASN A 9 0.44 -14.66 19.53
C ASN A 9 -0.73 -14.13 18.67
N ILE A 10 -0.59 -14.17 17.35
CA ILE A 10 -1.66 -13.76 16.42
C ILE A 10 -2.38 -14.99 15.88
N SER A 11 -3.72 -14.94 15.92
CA SER A 11 -4.56 -15.96 15.29
C SER A 11 -4.79 -15.66 13.81
N TYR A 12 -4.75 -16.69 13.00
CA TYR A 12 -5.07 -16.63 11.57
C TYR A 12 -5.56 -17.99 11.07
N THR A 13 -6.18 -18.00 9.90
CA THR A 13 -6.47 -19.24 9.15
C THR A 13 -5.82 -19.19 7.78
N GLU A 14 -5.58 -20.35 7.18
CA GLU A 14 -4.90 -20.48 5.89
C GLU A 14 -5.84 -21.13 4.85
N GLU A 15 -5.89 -20.56 3.65
CA GLU A 15 -6.56 -21.12 2.50
C GLU A 15 -5.66 -20.96 1.25
N GLY A 16 -4.96 -22.03 0.85
CA GLY A 16 -4.00 -21.97 -0.25
C GLY A 16 -2.82 -21.03 0.06
N ASN A 17 -2.70 -19.95 -0.71
CA ASN A 17 -1.71 -18.89 -0.46
C ASN A 17 -2.27 -17.69 0.30
N ILE A 18 -3.50 -17.78 0.82
CA ILE A 18 -4.15 -16.72 1.58
C ILE A 18 -3.98 -16.98 3.07
N PHE A 19 -3.64 -15.94 3.82
CA PHE A 19 -3.60 -15.90 5.29
C PHE A 19 -4.64 -14.90 5.78
N HIS A 20 -5.68 -15.39 6.45
CA HIS A 20 -6.78 -14.58 6.98
C HIS A 20 -6.50 -14.18 8.42
N PHE A 21 -6.20 -12.91 8.67
CA PHE A 21 -6.07 -12.31 9.99
C PHE A 21 -7.39 -11.66 10.45
N ILE A 22 -8.30 -11.39 9.54
CA ILE A 22 -9.69 -11.02 9.83
C ILE A 22 -10.48 -12.31 9.90
N LEU A 23 -10.74 -12.80 11.14
CA LEU A 23 -11.30 -14.13 11.37
C LEU A 23 -12.83 -14.20 11.30
N ASP A 24 -13.49 -13.05 11.39
CA ASP A 24 -14.94 -12.95 11.28
C ASP A 24 -15.32 -11.69 10.48
N ASP A 25 -16.49 -11.75 9.84
CA ASP A 25 -16.96 -10.66 9.01
C ASP A 25 -17.40 -9.43 9.84
N GLU A 26 -17.72 -9.59 11.13
CA GLU A 26 -18.11 -8.47 11.98
C GLU A 26 -16.92 -7.53 12.24
N SER A 27 -15.72 -8.09 12.42
CA SER A 27 -14.48 -7.33 12.64
C SER A 27 -13.92 -6.68 11.38
N ARG A 28 -14.45 -7.02 10.21
CA ARG A 28 -13.99 -6.44 8.92
C ARG A 28 -14.37 -4.95 8.82
N PRO A 29 -13.45 -4.07 8.34
CA PRO A 29 -13.73 -2.63 8.18
C PRO A 29 -14.96 -2.34 7.31
N GLN A 30 -15.73 -1.33 7.68
CA GLN A 30 -16.95 -0.95 6.94
C GLN A 30 -16.64 -0.54 5.49
N TRP A 31 -15.53 0.16 5.26
CA TRP A 31 -15.12 0.52 3.90
C TRP A 31 -14.83 -0.71 3.03
N SER A 32 -14.25 -1.75 3.64
CA SER A 32 -13.97 -3.02 2.95
C SER A 32 -15.26 -3.73 2.55
N LYS A 33 -16.25 -3.79 3.46
CA LYS A 33 -17.59 -4.34 3.16
C LYS A 33 -18.30 -3.57 2.05
N ALA A 34 -18.20 -2.23 2.08
CA ALA A 34 -18.78 -1.39 1.04
C ALA A 34 -18.12 -1.62 -0.33
N LEU A 35 -16.80 -1.73 -0.36
CA LEU A 35 -16.04 -2.04 -1.57
C LEU A 35 -16.38 -3.44 -2.09
N ASP A 36 -16.44 -4.43 -1.21
CA ASP A 36 -16.80 -5.81 -1.57
C ASP A 36 -18.20 -5.86 -2.19
N GLY A 37 -19.17 -5.18 -1.59
CA GLY A 37 -20.52 -5.04 -2.14
C GLY A 37 -20.55 -4.36 -3.51
N TYR A 38 -19.72 -3.35 -3.74
CA TYR A 38 -19.58 -2.69 -5.04
C TYR A 38 -18.95 -3.62 -6.09
N LEU A 39 -17.97 -4.43 -5.69
CA LEU A 39 -17.27 -5.37 -6.57
C LEU A 39 -18.04 -6.69 -6.77
N ALA A 40 -19.13 -6.91 -6.03
CA ALA A 40 -19.91 -8.14 -6.11
C ALA A 40 -20.35 -8.44 -7.55
N GLY A 41 -19.96 -9.59 -8.05
CA GLY A 41 -20.28 -10.02 -9.43
C GLY A 41 -19.44 -9.37 -10.53
N ILE A 42 -18.47 -8.51 -10.18
CA ILE A 42 -17.54 -7.94 -11.15
C ILE A 42 -16.34 -8.87 -11.32
N ASP A 43 -16.08 -9.31 -12.55
CA ASP A 43 -14.81 -9.95 -12.88
C ASP A 43 -13.69 -8.90 -12.88
N LEU A 44 -12.83 -8.93 -11.87
CA LEU A 44 -11.74 -7.96 -11.70
C LEU A 44 -10.65 -8.09 -12.76
N GLN A 45 -10.61 -9.21 -13.50
CA GLN A 45 -9.65 -9.45 -14.60
C GLN A 45 -8.20 -9.15 -14.19
N MET A 46 -7.77 -9.62 -13.01
CA MET A 46 -6.49 -9.24 -12.42
C MET A 46 -5.28 -9.52 -13.32
N LYS A 47 -5.30 -10.63 -14.08
CA LYS A 47 -4.20 -10.92 -15.04
C LYS A 47 -4.06 -9.82 -16.10
N ARG A 48 -5.18 -9.26 -16.58
CA ARG A 48 -5.17 -8.11 -17.51
C ARG A 48 -4.67 -6.86 -16.82
N LYS A 49 -5.17 -6.57 -15.61
CA LYS A 49 -4.72 -5.40 -14.84
C LYS A 49 -3.23 -5.48 -14.53
N TYR A 50 -2.71 -6.64 -14.19
CA TYR A 50 -1.25 -6.82 -14.00
C TYR A 50 -0.46 -6.48 -15.27
N ALA A 51 -0.94 -6.91 -16.45
CA ALA A 51 -0.30 -6.57 -17.71
C ALA A 51 -0.35 -5.05 -17.99
N GLU A 52 -1.50 -4.42 -17.77
CA GLU A 52 -1.67 -2.96 -17.90
C GLU A 52 -0.75 -2.19 -16.93
N GLN A 53 -0.64 -2.63 -15.67
CA GLN A 53 0.23 -1.98 -14.67
C GLN A 53 1.71 -2.15 -15.00
N ARG A 54 2.13 -3.31 -15.50
CA ARG A 54 3.50 -3.50 -16.01
C ARG A 54 3.83 -2.48 -17.09
N GLU A 55 2.90 -2.27 -18.02
CA GLU A 55 3.08 -1.30 -19.09
C GLU A 55 3.15 0.13 -18.57
N ILE A 56 2.21 0.55 -17.70
CA ILE A 56 2.17 1.89 -17.12
C ILE A 56 3.42 2.18 -16.29
N MET A 57 3.80 1.25 -15.43
CA MET A 57 4.87 1.44 -14.45
C MET A 57 6.27 1.38 -15.07
N THR A 58 6.42 0.76 -16.25
CA THR A 58 7.74 0.62 -16.89
C THR A 58 7.97 1.58 -18.04
N LYS A 59 6.92 2.14 -18.65
CA LYS A 59 7.05 3.13 -19.74
C LYS A 59 7.43 4.52 -19.27
N ASP A 60 6.93 4.94 -18.11
CA ASP A 60 7.26 6.23 -17.55
C ASP A 60 8.55 6.14 -16.73
N ALA A 61 9.52 7.00 -17.00
CA ALA A 61 10.84 6.93 -16.37
C ALA A 61 10.80 7.10 -14.85
N LYS A 62 9.89 7.94 -14.33
CA LYS A 62 9.76 8.20 -12.90
C LYS A 62 9.13 7.00 -12.18
N ARG A 63 8.07 6.42 -12.77
CA ARG A 63 7.46 5.20 -12.24
C ARG A 63 8.40 4.02 -12.34
N LYS A 64 9.16 3.92 -13.44
CA LYS A 64 10.19 2.89 -13.59
C LYS A 64 11.24 2.98 -12.49
N ARG A 65 11.68 4.18 -12.11
CA ARG A 65 12.58 4.38 -10.98
C ARG A 65 12.01 3.81 -9.67
N PHE A 66 10.72 3.97 -9.42
CA PHE A 66 10.04 3.37 -8.28
C PHE A 66 10.07 1.84 -8.35
N VAL A 67 9.76 1.28 -9.52
CA VAL A 67 9.86 -0.17 -9.75
C VAL A 67 11.27 -0.69 -9.50
N ASP A 68 12.28 -0.02 -10.04
CA ASP A 68 13.68 -0.39 -9.87
C ASP A 68 14.09 -0.36 -8.39
N PHE A 69 13.72 0.71 -7.66
CA PHE A 69 14.02 0.86 -6.23
C PHE A 69 13.44 -0.28 -5.38
N VAL A 70 12.19 -0.66 -5.62
CA VAL A 70 11.53 -1.78 -4.91
C VAL A 70 12.14 -3.11 -5.32
N SER A 71 12.46 -3.28 -6.60
CA SER A 71 12.97 -4.54 -7.17
C SER A 71 14.40 -4.87 -6.73
N GLU A 72 15.22 -3.86 -6.45
CA GLU A 72 16.59 -4.02 -5.96
C GLU A 72 16.68 -4.65 -4.57
N VAL A 73 15.67 -4.41 -3.74
CA VAL A 73 15.62 -5.00 -2.39
C VAL A 73 15.39 -6.51 -2.50
N LYS A 74 16.20 -7.29 -1.79
CA LYS A 74 16.05 -8.75 -1.69
C LYS A 74 15.44 -9.14 -0.36
N GLY A 75 14.78 -10.31 -0.33
CA GLY A 75 14.15 -10.84 0.86
C GLY A 75 12.63 -10.62 0.91
N VAL A 76 12.13 -10.10 2.02
CA VAL A 76 10.69 -9.98 2.30
C VAL A 76 10.17 -8.62 1.84
N LYS A 77 9.25 -8.65 0.90
CA LYS A 77 8.56 -7.47 0.36
C LYS A 77 7.08 -7.53 0.71
N VAL A 78 6.52 -6.44 1.17
CA VAL A 78 5.09 -6.34 1.51
C VAL A 78 4.48 -5.15 0.78
N ASP A 79 3.41 -5.41 0.03
CA ASP A 79 2.59 -4.36 -0.62
C ASP A 79 1.34 -4.12 0.22
N LEU A 80 1.23 -2.92 0.76
CA LEU A 80 0.15 -2.51 1.66
C LEU A 80 -1.06 -2.00 0.85
N ALA A 81 -2.26 -2.47 1.22
CA ALA A 81 -3.52 -2.07 0.59
C ALA A 81 -3.45 -2.16 -0.94
N SER A 82 -3.13 -3.34 -1.45
CA SER A 82 -2.83 -3.57 -2.88
C SER A 82 -4.01 -3.23 -3.82
N GLY A 83 -5.23 -3.24 -3.30
CA GLY A 83 -6.42 -2.83 -4.02
C GLY A 83 -6.69 -3.63 -5.31
N PRO A 84 -7.74 -3.30 -6.05
CA PRO A 84 -8.11 -4.03 -7.25
C PRO A 84 -7.30 -3.63 -8.49
N SER A 85 -6.21 -2.88 -8.35
CA SER A 85 -5.42 -2.38 -9.49
C SER A 85 -4.26 -3.27 -9.91
N GLY A 86 -3.68 -4.03 -8.97
CA GLY A 86 -2.49 -4.85 -9.21
C GLY A 86 -1.21 -4.03 -9.45
N TYR A 87 -1.09 -2.90 -8.80
CA TYR A 87 0.01 -1.95 -8.96
C TYR A 87 1.40 -2.56 -8.73
N PHE A 88 1.47 -3.56 -7.87
CA PHE A 88 2.68 -4.30 -7.51
C PHE A 88 3.20 -5.28 -8.58
N ALA A 89 2.42 -5.53 -9.65
CA ALA A 89 2.76 -6.58 -10.62
C ALA A 89 4.20 -6.50 -11.18
N PRO A 90 4.78 -5.31 -11.47
CA PRO A 90 6.17 -5.23 -11.92
C PRO A 90 7.18 -5.72 -10.87
N PHE A 91 6.91 -5.53 -9.58
CA PHE A 91 7.80 -5.99 -8.49
C PHE A 91 7.79 -7.51 -8.39
N ALA A 92 6.59 -8.11 -8.55
CA ALA A 92 6.42 -9.56 -8.52
C ALA A 92 7.22 -10.27 -9.63
N ASP A 93 7.45 -9.61 -10.77
CA ASP A 93 8.21 -10.19 -11.87
C ASP A 93 9.71 -10.34 -11.57
N THR A 94 10.25 -9.52 -10.67
CA THR A 94 11.67 -9.49 -10.31
C THR A 94 12.05 -10.42 -9.15
N LEU A 95 11.06 -11.12 -8.58
CA LEU A 95 11.28 -12.04 -7.46
C LEU A 95 12.16 -13.21 -7.86
N THR A 96 13.14 -13.50 -7.00
CA THR A 96 13.94 -14.71 -7.04
C THR A 96 13.33 -15.80 -6.12
N PRO A 97 13.75 -17.05 -6.20
CA PRO A 97 13.25 -18.11 -5.29
C PRO A 97 13.50 -17.85 -3.79
N ASN A 98 14.45 -16.97 -3.46
CA ASN A 98 14.77 -16.59 -2.08
C ASN A 98 13.98 -15.39 -1.57
N ASP A 99 13.26 -14.72 -2.44
CA ASP A 99 12.41 -13.59 -2.05
C ASP A 99 11.02 -14.09 -1.63
N THR A 100 10.35 -13.35 -0.75
CA THR A 100 8.95 -13.54 -0.37
C THR A 100 8.21 -12.25 -0.68
N PHE A 101 7.09 -12.35 -1.37
CA PHE A 101 6.24 -11.19 -1.65
C PHE A 101 4.86 -11.39 -1.02
N ILE A 102 4.40 -10.41 -0.26
CA ILE A 102 3.13 -10.43 0.45
C ILE A 102 2.26 -9.29 -0.05
N ILE A 103 1.13 -9.63 -0.62
CA ILE A 103 0.06 -8.73 -1.06
C ILE A 103 -0.90 -8.59 0.10
N THR A 104 -1.30 -7.38 0.48
CA THR A 104 -2.25 -7.18 1.58
C THR A 104 -3.48 -6.41 1.17
N ASP A 105 -4.63 -6.81 1.66
CA ASP A 105 -5.91 -6.11 1.52
C ASP A 105 -6.87 -6.55 2.63
N ALA A 106 -8.01 -5.87 2.77
CA ALA A 106 -9.09 -6.28 3.66
C ALA A 106 -10.38 -6.61 2.89
N CYS A 107 -10.44 -6.39 1.56
CA CYS A 107 -11.62 -6.65 0.74
C CYS A 107 -11.62 -8.09 0.20
N PRO A 108 -12.61 -8.95 0.57
CA PRO A 108 -12.65 -10.36 0.17
C PRO A 108 -12.55 -10.58 -1.34
N SER A 109 -13.29 -9.81 -2.15
CA SER A 109 -13.24 -9.93 -3.62
C SER A 109 -11.84 -9.61 -4.18
N VAL A 110 -11.14 -8.63 -3.60
CA VAL A 110 -9.78 -8.26 -4.00
C VAL A 110 -8.81 -9.37 -3.64
N ILE A 111 -8.88 -9.89 -2.41
CA ILE A 111 -8.03 -10.98 -1.91
C ILE A 111 -8.18 -12.23 -2.78
N ALA A 112 -9.42 -12.66 -3.03
CA ALA A 112 -9.71 -13.82 -3.88
C ALA A 112 -9.17 -13.64 -5.31
N ALA A 113 -9.34 -12.45 -5.87
CA ALA A 113 -8.88 -12.13 -7.22
C ALA A 113 -7.34 -12.13 -7.33
N HIS A 114 -6.62 -11.61 -6.31
CA HIS A 114 -5.15 -11.67 -6.27
C HIS A 114 -4.66 -13.11 -6.11
N SER A 115 -5.25 -13.87 -5.19
CA SER A 115 -4.88 -15.27 -4.98
C SER A 115 -5.03 -16.09 -6.27
N ALA A 116 -6.16 -15.93 -6.97
CA ALA A 116 -6.42 -16.63 -8.23
C ALA A 116 -5.51 -16.20 -9.40
N ALA A 117 -4.94 -14.99 -9.32
CA ALA A 117 -4.07 -14.45 -10.38
C ALA A 117 -2.58 -14.70 -10.16
N CYS A 118 -2.15 -15.02 -8.92
CA CYS A 118 -0.75 -15.21 -8.56
C CYS A 118 -0.35 -16.69 -8.67
N ASP A 119 0.51 -17.00 -9.64
CA ASP A 119 0.94 -18.37 -9.96
C ASP A 119 2.30 -18.73 -9.30
N LYS A 120 2.95 -17.84 -8.54
CA LYS A 120 4.27 -18.06 -7.93
C LYS A 120 4.14 -18.55 -6.49
N GLU A 121 4.90 -19.59 -6.13
CA GLU A 121 4.88 -20.21 -4.80
C GLU A 121 5.38 -19.31 -3.67
N ASN A 122 6.12 -18.24 -4.00
CA ASN A 122 6.66 -17.29 -3.02
C ASN A 122 5.84 -15.97 -2.95
N ILE A 123 4.62 -15.97 -3.49
CA ILE A 123 3.65 -14.88 -3.34
C ILE A 123 2.50 -15.34 -2.44
N TYR A 124 2.25 -14.55 -1.40
CA TYR A 124 1.18 -14.77 -0.42
C TYR A 124 0.23 -13.59 -0.40
N VAL A 125 -1.01 -13.85 -0.02
CA VAL A 125 -2.05 -12.82 0.12
C VAL A 125 -2.49 -12.78 1.58
N PHE A 126 -2.39 -11.62 2.22
CA PHE A 126 -2.79 -11.42 3.61
C PHE A 126 -4.09 -10.61 3.66
N ASP A 127 -5.14 -11.28 4.15
CA ASP A 127 -6.42 -10.66 4.51
C ASP A 127 -6.27 -9.98 5.87
N MET A 128 -5.99 -8.69 5.88
CA MET A 128 -5.67 -7.96 7.11
C MET A 128 -6.16 -6.51 7.05
N ASP A 129 -6.52 -6.00 8.23
CA ASP A 129 -6.91 -4.62 8.46
C ASP A 129 -5.68 -3.79 8.84
N LEU A 130 -5.34 -2.77 8.04
CA LEU A 130 -4.19 -1.89 8.29
C LEU A 130 -4.44 -0.89 9.43
N ASP A 131 -5.67 -0.75 9.92
CA ASP A 131 -5.99 0.00 11.14
C ASP A 131 -5.64 -0.78 12.42
N GLN A 132 -5.28 -2.05 12.28
CA GLN A 132 -4.82 -2.90 13.37
C GLN A 132 -3.29 -3.04 13.37
N SER A 133 -2.77 -3.63 14.46
CA SER A 133 -1.34 -3.97 14.51
C SER A 133 -1.00 -4.98 13.43
N LEU A 134 0.04 -4.70 12.65
CA LEU A 134 0.50 -5.58 11.58
C LEU A 134 0.93 -6.96 12.14
N PRO A 135 0.60 -8.06 11.45
CA PRO A 135 0.89 -9.41 11.93
C PRO A 135 2.38 -9.79 11.93
N PHE A 136 3.24 -8.93 11.39
CA PHE A 136 4.66 -9.19 11.24
C PHE A 136 5.43 -9.01 12.55
N LYS A 137 6.43 -9.87 12.78
CA LYS A 137 7.44 -9.71 13.83
C LYS A 137 8.21 -8.41 13.63
N ASP A 138 8.83 -7.92 14.71
CA ASP A 138 9.78 -6.83 14.65
C ASP A 138 10.95 -7.20 13.72
N GLU A 139 11.42 -6.23 12.96
CA GLU A 139 12.61 -6.36 12.11
C GLU A 139 12.61 -7.60 11.19
N SER A 140 11.45 -7.93 10.62
CA SER A 140 11.26 -9.11 9.77
C SER A 140 11.09 -8.81 8.28
N VAL A 141 10.79 -7.57 7.91
CA VAL A 141 10.49 -7.14 6.54
C VAL A 141 11.63 -6.30 5.98
N ASP A 142 12.01 -6.54 4.72
CA ASP A 142 13.08 -5.81 4.04
C ASP A 142 12.55 -4.54 3.36
N ILE A 143 11.33 -4.58 2.82
CA ILE A 143 10.67 -3.41 2.24
C ILE A 143 9.16 -3.48 2.36
N PHE A 144 8.55 -2.36 2.75
CA PHE A 144 7.14 -2.10 2.52
C PHE A 144 6.96 -1.17 1.33
N THR A 145 5.93 -1.44 0.54
CA THR A 145 5.46 -0.56 -0.54
C THR A 145 3.96 -0.38 -0.44
N GLY A 146 3.42 0.59 -1.14
CA GLY A 146 1.99 0.82 -1.20
C GLY A 146 1.65 2.03 -2.05
N ASN A 147 0.36 2.16 -2.32
CA ASN A 147 -0.15 3.14 -3.23
C ASN A 147 -1.46 3.71 -2.69
N PHE A 148 -1.51 5.02 -2.46
CA PHE A 148 -2.71 5.75 -2.03
C PHE A 148 -3.32 5.25 -0.70
N PHE A 149 -2.55 5.34 0.41
CA PHE A 149 -3.03 5.08 1.79
C PHE A 149 -4.03 6.11 2.30
N PHE A 150 -4.33 7.08 1.51
CA PHE A 150 -5.11 8.26 1.81
C PHE A 150 -6.46 7.99 2.49
N PHE A 151 -7.01 6.79 2.28
CA PHE A 151 -8.33 6.41 2.78
C PHE A 151 -8.31 5.70 4.13
N PHE A 152 -7.14 5.46 4.73
CA PHE A 152 -7.03 4.81 6.02
C PHE A 152 -7.01 5.82 7.15
N TYR A 153 -7.80 5.60 8.19
CA TYR A 153 -8.01 6.57 9.27
C TYR A 153 -6.93 6.54 10.35
N ASN A 154 -6.21 5.44 10.51
CA ASN A 154 -5.24 5.25 11.60
C ASN A 154 -3.79 5.31 11.11
N TYR A 155 -3.45 6.36 10.40
CA TYR A 155 -2.13 6.54 9.77
C TYR A 155 -0.97 6.49 10.77
N ASP A 156 -1.17 7.07 11.95
CA ASP A 156 -0.12 7.17 12.98
C ASP A 156 0.33 5.78 13.42
N SER A 157 -0.62 4.87 13.66
CA SER A 157 -0.29 3.50 14.03
C SER A 157 0.30 2.72 12.87
N LEU A 158 -0.20 2.89 11.64
CA LEU A 158 0.31 2.18 10.47
C LEU A 158 1.78 2.51 10.20
N ILE A 159 2.16 3.79 10.18
CA ILE A 159 3.56 4.20 9.94
C ILE A 159 4.49 3.69 11.04
N SER A 160 4.04 3.73 12.30
CA SER A 160 4.79 3.18 13.43
C SER A 160 4.96 1.65 13.34
N GLU A 161 3.91 0.94 12.91
CA GLU A 161 3.96 -0.51 12.69
C GLU A 161 4.86 -0.89 11.51
N VAL A 162 4.81 -0.14 10.40
CA VAL A 162 5.73 -0.30 9.28
C VAL A 162 7.18 -0.14 9.75
N TYR A 163 7.45 0.91 10.54
CA TYR A 163 8.78 1.13 11.11
C TYR A 163 9.22 -0.02 12.02
N ARG A 164 8.35 -0.49 12.91
CA ARG A 164 8.64 -1.62 13.80
C ARG A 164 9.00 -2.88 13.02
N CYS A 165 8.21 -3.21 11.99
CA CYS A 165 8.37 -4.43 11.21
C CYS A 165 9.58 -4.42 10.29
N LEU A 166 10.04 -3.25 9.85
CA LEU A 166 11.22 -3.14 8.98
C LEU A 166 12.49 -3.52 9.73
N LYS A 167 13.37 -4.24 9.06
CA LYS A 167 14.76 -4.46 9.50
C LYS A 167 15.53 -3.14 9.56
N PRO A 168 16.60 -3.02 10.36
CA PRO A 168 17.55 -1.92 10.22
C PRO A 168 18.06 -1.83 8.78
N GLY A 169 18.04 -0.63 8.18
CA GLY A 169 18.32 -0.43 6.76
C GLY A 169 17.19 -0.87 5.82
N GLY A 170 16.06 -1.35 6.35
CA GLY A 170 14.88 -1.70 5.57
C GLY A 170 14.21 -0.45 4.98
N ARG A 171 13.52 -0.61 3.88
CA ARG A 171 12.98 0.48 3.07
C ARG A 171 11.47 0.59 3.14
N PHE A 172 10.96 1.82 3.03
CA PHE A 172 9.55 2.11 2.85
C PHE A 172 9.38 3.00 1.63
N ALA A 173 8.69 2.54 0.61
CA ALA A 173 8.51 3.24 -0.64
C ALA A 173 7.03 3.33 -1.01
N VAL A 174 6.50 4.54 -1.19
CA VAL A 174 5.08 4.76 -1.45
C VAL A 174 4.85 5.70 -2.62
N ILE A 175 3.67 5.56 -3.21
CA ILE A 175 3.11 6.56 -4.11
C ILE A 175 1.90 7.16 -3.43
N GLU A 176 1.93 8.48 -3.21
CA GLU A 176 0.87 9.18 -2.50
C GLU A 176 0.45 10.47 -3.21
N ILE A 177 -0.79 10.88 -2.91
CA ILE A 177 -1.39 12.11 -3.40
C ILE A 177 -1.34 13.17 -2.29
N PHE A 178 -0.91 14.37 -2.64
CA PHE A 178 -0.89 15.53 -1.74
C PHE A 178 -1.56 16.72 -2.40
N PHE A 179 -2.13 17.59 -1.59
CA PHE A 179 -2.88 18.76 -2.05
C PHE A 179 -2.06 20.03 -1.89
N ASP A 180 -2.25 20.97 -2.82
CA ASP A 180 -1.56 22.26 -2.80
C ASP A 180 -2.07 23.10 -1.61
N HIS A 181 -1.14 23.82 -0.95
CA HIS A 181 -1.47 24.75 0.12
C HIS A 181 -2.51 25.77 -0.34
N GLY A 182 -3.50 26.00 0.51
CA GLY A 182 -4.57 26.99 0.26
C GLY A 182 -5.73 26.47 -0.60
N CYS A 183 -5.72 25.21 -1.04
CA CYS A 183 -6.92 24.60 -1.61
C CYS A 183 -7.85 24.06 -0.51
N LYS A 184 -9.14 23.89 -0.82
CA LYS A 184 -10.15 23.47 0.16
C LYS A 184 -9.84 22.10 0.79
N THR A 185 -9.35 21.17 -0.01
CA THR A 185 -9.01 19.83 0.48
C THR A 185 -7.85 19.92 1.47
N TYR A 186 -6.80 20.68 1.16
CA TYR A 186 -5.69 20.89 2.08
C TYR A 186 -6.15 21.50 3.40
N GLU A 187 -6.96 22.58 3.35
CA GLU A 187 -7.48 23.25 4.56
C GLU A 187 -8.31 22.29 5.41
N HIS A 188 -9.18 21.50 4.77
CA HIS A 188 -10.01 20.51 5.45
C HIS A 188 -9.18 19.45 6.18
N LEU A 189 -8.22 18.85 5.49
CA LEU A 189 -7.35 17.80 6.06
C LEU A 189 -6.44 18.35 7.15
N SER A 190 -5.87 19.53 6.94
CA SER A 190 -5.02 20.20 7.93
C SER A 190 -5.79 20.54 9.21
N ALA A 191 -7.04 20.97 9.09
CA ALA A 191 -7.91 21.25 10.23
C ALA A 191 -8.22 19.98 11.07
N GLN A 192 -8.14 18.81 10.45
CA GLN A 192 -8.29 17.50 11.12
C GLN A 192 -6.98 16.97 11.67
N GLY A 193 -5.85 17.67 11.48
CA GLY A 193 -4.52 17.19 11.85
C GLY A 193 -4.04 15.99 10.99
N ASN A 194 -4.60 15.83 9.79
CA ASN A 194 -4.28 14.72 8.92
C ASN A 194 -2.88 14.89 8.32
N ILE A 195 -2.01 13.91 8.52
CA ILE A 195 -0.61 13.93 8.04
C ILE A 195 -0.52 13.94 6.51
N TRP A 196 -1.55 13.47 5.81
CA TRP A 196 -1.64 13.44 4.35
C TRP A 196 -2.07 14.79 3.73
N ALA A 197 -2.30 15.81 4.57
CA ALA A 197 -2.69 17.12 4.08
C ALA A 197 -1.65 17.71 3.12
N SER A 198 -0.36 17.55 3.43
CA SER A 198 0.73 17.97 2.55
C SER A 198 1.90 16.98 2.57
N PHE A 199 2.72 17.05 1.53
CA PHE A 199 3.96 16.28 1.44
C PHE A 199 4.89 16.55 2.62
N GLU A 200 5.05 17.81 3.00
CA GLU A 200 5.93 18.23 4.08
C GLU A 200 5.46 17.67 5.43
N THR A 201 4.17 17.68 5.71
CA THR A 201 3.59 17.13 6.93
C THR A 201 3.83 15.63 7.01
N PHE A 202 3.59 14.91 5.92
CA PHE A 202 3.80 13.47 5.83
C PHE A 202 5.27 13.08 6.04
N VAL A 203 6.20 13.74 5.34
CA VAL A 203 7.63 13.49 5.50
C VAL A 203 8.09 13.78 6.93
N SER A 204 7.72 14.94 7.49
CA SER A 204 8.07 15.29 8.86
C SER A 204 7.54 14.27 9.88
N TYR A 205 6.35 13.75 9.67
CA TYR A 205 5.80 12.70 10.52
C TYR A 205 6.62 11.40 10.41
N CYS A 206 6.92 10.93 9.21
CA CYS A 206 7.76 9.74 9.02
C CYS A 206 9.14 9.91 9.66
N GLU A 207 9.76 11.07 9.52
CA GLU A 207 11.05 11.39 10.17
C GLU A 207 10.94 11.39 11.69
N SER A 208 9.83 11.86 12.26
CA SER A 208 9.59 11.83 13.71
C SER A 208 9.47 10.41 14.27
N VAL A 209 8.99 9.46 13.46
CA VAL A 209 8.93 8.02 13.79
C VAL A 209 10.33 7.37 13.74
N GLY A 210 11.27 7.95 12.98
CA GLY A 210 12.66 7.47 12.89
C GLY A 210 13.13 7.17 11.46
N PHE A 211 12.28 7.34 10.46
CA PHE A 211 12.68 7.19 9.07
C PHE A 211 13.67 8.30 8.63
N THR A 212 14.48 7.98 7.63
CA THR A 212 15.21 8.98 6.84
C THR A 212 14.56 9.07 5.47
N ASN A 213 14.12 10.27 5.07
CA ASN A 213 13.71 10.49 3.70
C ASN A 213 14.93 10.47 2.78
N LEU A 214 14.95 9.55 1.83
CA LEU A 214 16.04 9.40 0.86
C LEU A 214 15.82 10.29 -0.36
N ASP A 215 14.59 10.33 -0.87
CA ASP A 215 14.23 11.09 -2.07
C ASP A 215 12.70 11.12 -2.26
N SER A 216 12.25 12.02 -3.15
CA SER A 216 10.87 12.06 -3.63
C SER A 216 10.77 12.67 -5.03
N GLU A 217 9.78 12.25 -5.81
CA GLU A 217 9.56 12.78 -7.15
C GLU A 217 8.08 12.95 -7.48
N ILE A 218 7.70 14.09 -8.06
CA ILE A 218 6.34 14.29 -8.60
C ILE A 218 6.22 13.50 -9.89
N ILE A 219 5.31 12.52 -9.90
CA ILE A 219 5.03 11.70 -11.08
C ILE A 219 3.81 12.17 -11.86
N ASN A 220 2.91 12.95 -11.21
CA ASN A 220 1.73 13.50 -11.85
C ASN A 220 1.25 14.75 -11.12
N THR A 221 0.52 15.62 -11.83
CA THR A 221 -0.19 16.78 -11.25
C THR A 221 -1.61 16.76 -11.79
N ARG A 222 -2.58 17.01 -10.91
CA ARG A 222 -4.01 16.94 -11.24
C ARG A 222 -4.74 18.17 -10.76
N LYS A 223 -5.88 18.42 -11.39
CA LYS A 223 -6.85 19.42 -10.95
C LYS A 223 -8.21 18.74 -10.89
N GLY A 224 -8.90 18.90 -9.76
CA GLY A 224 -10.21 18.31 -9.53
C GLY A 224 -10.19 16.78 -9.35
N LYS A 225 -11.38 16.20 -9.28
CA LYS A 225 -11.59 14.76 -9.13
C LYS A 225 -11.23 14.01 -10.40
N ILE A 226 -10.79 12.75 -10.22
CA ILE A 226 -10.56 11.81 -11.32
C ILE A 226 -11.86 11.13 -11.70
N SER A 227 -12.67 10.79 -10.70
CA SER A 227 -13.99 10.21 -10.86
C SER A 227 -15.01 10.84 -9.91
N GLU A 228 -16.30 10.74 -10.25
CA GLU A 228 -17.39 11.26 -9.38
C GLU A 228 -17.44 10.54 -8.02
N GLY A 229 -16.93 9.31 -7.94
CA GLY A 229 -16.89 8.52 -6.70
C GLY A 229 -15.73 8.88 -5.78
N ASP A 230 -14.78 9.70 -6.21
CA ASP A 230 -13.62 10.04 -5.39
C ASP A 230 -14.05 10.91 -4.21
N LEU A 231 -13.58 10.54 -3.01
CA LEU A 231 -13.83 11.30 -1.79
C LEU A 231 -13.14 12.67 -1.85
N TYR A 232 -11.96 12.71 -2.43
CA TYR A 232 -11.14 13.91 -2.61
C TYR A 232 -10.66 14.05 -4.05
N PRO A 233 -10.36 15.28 -4.51
CA PRO A 233 -10.46 16.55 -3.78
C PRO A 233 -11.92 17.00 -3.52
N LEU A 234 -12.09 17.93 -2.59
CA LEU A 234 -13.40 18.49 -2.22
C LEU A 234 -13.94 19.52 -3.24
N ASP A 235 -13.05 20.10 -4.02
CA ASP A 235 -13.39 21.12 -5.03
C ASP A 235 -12.70 20.81 -6.36
N ASP A 236 -13.41 21.04 -7.47
CA ASP A 236 -12.87 20.80 -8.83
C ASP A 236 -11.71 21.75 -9.20
N ASN A 237 -11.47 22.79 -8.41
CA ASN A 237 -10.33 23.67 -8.58
C ASN A 237 -9.12 23.29 -7.73
N ASP A 238 -9.28 22.37 -6.81
CA ASP A 238 -8.17 21.90 -5.99
C ASP A 238 -7.13 21.19 -6.85
N CYS A 239 -5.87 21.53 -6.64
CA CYS A 239 -4.75 20.90 -7.30
C CYS A 239 -4.09 19.89 -6.36
N SER A 240 -3.62 18.78 -6.94
CA SER A 240 -2.91 17.75 -6.22
C SER A 240 -1.74 17.21 -7.03
N THR A 241 -0.77 16.62 -6.34
CA THR A 241 0.39 15.95 -6.94
C THR A 241 0.46 14.52 -6.45
N ASP A 242 0.65 13.58 -7.40
CA ASP A 242 1.08 12.22 -7.06
C ASP A 242 2.59 12.22 -6.93
N ARG A 243 3.11 11.67 -5.83
CA ARG A 243 4.55 11.60 -5.58
C ARG A 243 4.99 10.18 -5.25
N THR A 244 6.12 9.79 -5.78
CA THR A 244 6.91 8.69 -5.21
C THR A 244 7.75 9.21 -4.06
N ILE A 245 7.80 8.47 -2.96
CA ILE A 245 8.57 8.84 -1.77
C ILE A 245 9.33 7.62 -1.29
N TYR A 246 10.58 7.82 -0.91
CA TYR A 246 11.50 6.76 -0.54
C TYR A 246 12.08 7.03 0.85
N PHE A 247 11.91 6.06 1.75
CA PHE A 247 12.42 6.12 3.12
C PHE A 247 13.30 4.92 3.43
N GLU A 248 14.17 5.09 4.43
CA GLU A 248 14.95 4.02 5.04
C GLU A 248 14.83 4.08 6.56
N LYS A 249 14.69 2.93 7.22
CA LYS A 249 14.79 2.77 8.66
C LYS A 249 16.27 2.84 9.07
N LYS A 250 16.61 3.72 10.01
CA LYS A 250 17.94 3.79 10.62
C LYS A 250 18.22 2.61 11.52
#